data_194a4b6c4d403d3483c0d10b885b1f74
#
_entry.id   194a4b6c4d403d3483c0d10b885b1f74
#
_cell.length_a   1.000
_cell.length_b   1.000
_cell.length_c   1.000
_cell.angle_alpha   90.00
_cell.angle_beta   90.00
_cell.angle_gamma   90.00
#
_symmetry.space_group_name_H-M   'P 1'
#
loop_
_entity.id
_entity.type
_entity.pdbx_description
1 polymer ?
#
loop_
_entity_poly.entity_id
_entity_poly.type
_entity_poly.pdbx_seq_one_letter_code
_entity_poly.pdbx_strand_id
1 'polypeptide(L)'
;MIARLGRHALSAAALCLLVLAGCKGAVTPIKTLLDDPSRFDRQSVRIAGTVEESAGIMGFGGYRVNDGTGTVTVVTKQNGAPRTGAHVGVEGEFRSAFTLGTESVAVIMEKQRFTP
;
A
#
# COMPACT_ATOMS: atom_id res chain seq x y z
N MET A 1 -45.57 -12.79 -8.35
CA MET A 1 -44.64 -12.25 -9.36
C MET A 1 -43.86 -11.03 -8.88
N ILE A 2 -44.52 -10.01 -8.34
CA ILE A 2 -43.87 -8.80 -7.84
C ILE A 2 -42.86 -9.09 -6.71
N ALA A 3 -43.19 -10.01 -5.81
CA ALA A 3 -42.29 -10.39 -4.70
C ALA A 3 -41.00 -11.07 -5.17
N ARG A 4 -41.00 -11.74 -6.31
CA ARG A 4 -39.78 -12.35 -6.87
C ARG A 4 -38.83 -11.32 -7.44
N LEU A 5 -39.36 -10.28 -8.08
CA LEU A 5 -38.53 -9.17 -8.60
C LEU A 5 -37.86 -8.39 -7.48
N GLY A 6 -38.58 -8.15 -6.37
CA GLY A 6 -38.03 -7.52 -5.19
C GLY A 6 -36.86 -8.30 -4.57
N ARG A 7 -36.97 -9.63 -4.54
CA ARG A 7 -35.87 -10.47 -4.01
C ARG A 7 -34.63 -10.41 -4.87
N HIS A 8 -34.76 -10.43 -6.19
CA HIS A 8 -33.63 -10.31 -7.09
C HIS A 8 -32.93 -8.96 -6.98
N ALA A 9 -33.69 -7.88 -6.85
CA ALA A 9 -33.13 -6.53 -6.67
C ALA A 9 -32.34 -6.41 -5.36
N LEU A 10 -32.85 -6.96 -4.27
CA LEU A 10 -32.16 -6.96 -2.97
C LEU A 10 -30.87 -7.78 -3.00
N SER A 11 -30.88 -8.95 -3.64
CA SER A 11 -29.70 -9.79 -3.78
C SER A 11 -28.61 -9.10 -4.60
N ALA A 12 -28.97 -8.44 -5.69
CA ALA A 12 -28.00 -7.70 -6.50
C ALA A 12 -27.39 -6.53 -5.74
N ALA A 13 -28.19 -5.78 -4.98
CA ALA A 13 -27.67 -4.67 -4.15
C ALA A 13 -26.72 -5.16 -3.06
N ALA A 14 -27.04 -6.27 -2.38
CA ALA A 14 -26.15 -6.85 -1.37
C ALA A 14 -24.83 -7.31 -1.97
N LEU A 15 -24.84 -7.90 -3.16
CA LEU A 15 -23.63 -8.34 -3.85
C LEU A 15 -22.72 -7.15 -4.21
N CYS A 16 -23.28 -6.05 -4.71
CA CYS A 16 -22.55 -4.84 -5.02
C CYS A 16 -21.88 -4.23 -3.77
N LEU A 17 -22.55 -4.21 -2.64
CA LEU A 17 -22.00 -3.73 -1.37
C LEU A 17 -20.82 -4.57 -0.90
N LEU A 18 -20.89 -5.89 -1.05
CA LEU A 18 -19.79 -6.80 -0.69
C LEU A 18 -18.56 -6.57 -1.55
N VAL A 19 -18.73 -6.34 -2.86
CA VAL A 19 -17.63 -6.02 -3.77
C VAL A 19 -16.96 -4.72 -3.38
N LEU A 20 -17.71 -3.67 -3.07
CA LEU A 20 -17.17 -2.38 -2.63
C LEU A 20 -16.41 -2.50 -1.31
N ALA A 21 -16.92 -3.26 -0.36
CA ALA A 21 -16.26 -3.51 0.92
C ALA A 21 -14.93 -4.27 0.72
N GLY A 22 -14.89 -5.25 -0.20
CA GLY A 22 -13.68 -5.98 -0.54
C GLY A 22 -12.58 -5.11 -1.16
N CYS A 23 -12.95 -4.07 -1.92
CA CYS A 23 -11.99 -3.16 -2.54
C CYS A 23 -11.30 -2.23 -1.53
N LYS A 24 -11.94 -1.88 -0.41
CA LYS A 24 -11.39 -0.94 0.58
C LYS A 24 -10.15 -1.44 1.30
N GLY A 25 -9.99 -2.75 1.44
CA GLY A 25 -8.85 -3.35 2.12
C GLY A 25 -7.78 -3.91 1.18
N ALA A 26 -7.95 -3.75 -0.12
CA ALA A 26 -7.07 -4.36 -1.10
C ALA A 26 -5.68 -3.72 -1.07
N VAL A 27 -4.63 -4.55 -1.12
CA VAL A 27 -3.26 -4.09 -1.32
C VAL A 27 -2.95 -4.05 -2.81
N THR A 28 -2.10 -3.09 -3.19
CA THR A 28 -1.62 -2.97 -4.57
C THR A 28 -0.27 -3.67 -4.69
N PRO A 29 -0.06 -4.51 -5.71
CA PRO A 29 1.26 -5.08 -5.94
C PRO A 29 2.30 -3.98 -6.17
N ILE A 30 3.47 -4.11 -5.55
CA ILE A 30 4.55 -3.12 -5.67
C ILE A 30 4.96 -2.94 -7.14
N LYS A 31 5.01 -4.02 -7.90
CA LYS A 31 5.30 -3.96 -9.34
C LYS A 31 4.35 -3.01 -10.07
N THR A 32 3.07 -3.01 -9.72
CA THR A 32 2.08 -2.11 -10.33
C THR A 32 2.42 -0.64 -10.11
N LEU A 33 2.88 -0.28 -8.92
CA LEU A 33 3.30 1.08 -8.60
C LEU A 33 4.56 1.47 -9.37
N LEU A 34 5.51 0.55 -9.49
CA LEU A 34 6.80 0.82 -10.12
C LEU A 34 6.73 0.81 -11.66
N ASP A 35 5.76 0.08 -12.23
CA ASP A 35 5.58 0.03 -13.69
C ASP A 35 4.95 1.31 -14.25
N ASP A 36 4.16 2.01 -13.45
CA ASP A 36 3.49 3.24 -13.86
C ASP A 36 3.47 4.25 -12.69
N PRO A 37 4.67 4.73 -12.28
CA PRO A 37 4.77 5.52 -11.05
C PRO A 37 4.04 6.86 -11.12
N SER A 38 4.00 7.51 -12.27
CA SER A 38 3.33 8.80 -12.39
C SER A 38 1.82 8.71 -12.17
N ARG A 39 1.21 7.57 -12.49
CA ARG A 39 -0.21 7.32 -12.25
C ARG A 39 -0.57 7.33 -10.77
N PHE A 40 0.33 6.85 -9.92
CA PHE A 40 0.10 6.71 -8.49
C PHE A 40 0.72 7.83 -7.67
N ASP A 41 1.42 8.74 -8.32
CA ASP A 41 2.11 9.83 -7.63
C ASP A 41 1.13 10.64 -6.77
N ARG A 42 1.51 10.86 -5.51
CA ARG A 42 0.73 11.59 -4.49
C ARG A 42 -0.59 10.93 -4.11
N GLN A 43 -0.78 9.67 -4.45
CA GLN A 43 -1.97 8.93 -4.05
C GLN A 43 -1.67 8.06 -2.83
N SER A 44 -2.71 7.84 -2.03
CA SER A 44 -2.65 6.91 -0.91
C SER A 44 -2.69 5.49 -1.44
N VAL A 45 -1.73 4.68 -1.05
CA VAL A 45 -1.61 3.29 -1.48
C VAL A 45 -1.45 2.36 -0.27
N ARG A 46 -1.76 1.10 -0.46
CA ARG A 46 -1.57 0.05 0.54
C ARG A 46 -0.75 -1.07 -0.08
N ILE A 47 0.30 -1.46 0.62
CA ILE A 47 1.14 -2.59 0.22
C ILE A 47 1.34 -3.53 1.41
N ALA A 48 1.75 -4.76 1.14
CA ALA A 48 2.08 -5.72 2.19
C ALA A 48 3.22 -6.62 1.71
N GLY A 49 4.18 -6.85 2.57
CA GLY A 49 5.33 -7.68 2.21
C GLY A 49 6.29 -7.88 3.37
N THR A 50 7.50 -8.29 3.04
CA THR A 50 8.56 -8.58 4.00
C THR A 50 9.61 -7.46 3.98
N VAL A 51 10.03 -7.03 5.16
CA VAL A 51 11.09 -6.03 5.31
C VAL A 51 12.43 -6.68 5.00
N GLU A 52 13.16 -6.15 4.02
CA GLU A 52 14.49 -6.63 3.63
C GLU A 52 15.61 -5.86 4.32
N GLU A 53 15.48 -4.54 4.39
CA GLU A 53 16.49 -3.66 4.98
C GLU A 53 15.79 -2.59 5.81
N SER A 54 16.42 -2.22 6.91
CA SER A 54 15.98 -1.11 7.76
C SER A 54 17.17 -0.22 8.07
N ALA A 55 16.99 1.08 7.91
CA ALA A 55 18.03 2.06 8.17
C ALA A 55 17.43 3.35 8.70
N GLY A 56 18.16 4.04 9.61
CA GLY A 56 17.87 5.40 10.00
C GLY A 56 18.64 6.35 9.10
N ILE A 57 17.97 7.28 8.45
CA ILE A 57 18.59 8.26 7.56
C ILE A 57 18.15 9.66 7.98
N MET A 58 19.08 10.49 8.41
CA MET A 58 18.87 11.92 8.72
C MET A 58 17.65 12.22 9.60
N GLY A 59 17.45 11.43 10.67
CA GLY A 59 16.29 11.60 11.57
C GLY A 59 15.02 10.95 11.08
N PHE A 60 15.04 10.31 9.92
CA PHE A 60 13.95 9.51 9.40
C PHE A 60 14.32 8.03 9.45
N GLY A 61 13.33 7.17 9.72
CA GLY A 61 13.49 5.74 9.50
C GLY A 61 13.17 5.43 8.05
N GLY A 62 13.90 4.49 7.47
CA GLY A 62 13.61 3.98 6.14
C GLY A 62 13.73 2.46 6.15
N TYR A 63 12.90 1.81 5.36
CA TYR A 63 12.98 0.37 5.19
C TYR A 63 12.47 -0.04 3.81
N ARG A 64 12.96 -1.18 3.35
CA ARG A 64 12.56 -1.72 2.05
C ARG A 64 11.61 -2.88 2.26
N VAL A 65 10.53 -2.88 1.49
CA VAL A 65 9.50 -3.92 1.54
C VAL A 65 9.46 -4.64 0.21
N ASN A 66 9.53 -5.95 0.26
CA ASN A 66 9.43 -6.85 -0.89
C ASN A 66 8.16 -7.68 -0.75
N ASP A 67 7.26 -7.60 -1.74
CA ASP A 67 6.02 -8.38 -1.76
C ASP A 67 6.05 -9.56 -2.73
N GLY A 68 7.23 -9.89 -3.27
CA GLY A 68 7.38 -10.92 -4.29
C GLY A 68 7.19 -10.42 -5.71
N THR A 69 6.58 -9.26 -5.91
CA THR A 69 6.41 -8.63 -7.24
C THR A 69 7.42 -7.53 -7.48
N GLY A 70 7.93 -6.93 -6.43
CA GLY A 70 8.90 -5.85 -6.48
C GLY A 70 9.27 -5.40 -5.08
N THR A 71 10.18 -4.43 -5.00
CA THR A 71 10.66 -3.85 -3.76
C THR A 71 10.50 -2.34 -3.80
N VAL A 72 10.02 -1.75 -2.72
CA VAL A 72 9.86 -0.30 -2.59
C VAL A 72 10.43 0.17 -1.26
N THR A 73 10.97 1.39 -1.25
CA THR A 73 11.43 2.04 -0.04
C THR A 73 10.27 2.74 0.65
N VAL A 74 10.14 2.54 1.95
CA VAL A 74 9.16 3.21 2.79
C VAL A 74 9.90 4.15 3.72
N VAL A 75 9.43 5.40 3.79
CA VAL A 75 9.96 6.42 4.68
C VAL A 75 9.00 6.59 5.84
N THR A 76 9.51 6.48 7.07
CA THR A 76 8.72 6.65 8.28
C THR A 76 9.33 7.73 9.16
N LYS A 77 8.50 8.55 9.77
CA LYS A 77 8.95 9.65 10.63
C LYS A 77 8.79 9.36 12.12
N GLN A 78 7.74 8.66 12.49
CA GLN A 78 7.33 8.56 13.91
C GLN A 78 7.44 7.16 14.49
N ASN A 79 7.28 6.13 13.66
CA ASN A 79 7.11 4.76 14.15
C ASN A 79 8.40 3.95 14.17
N GLY A 80 9.51 4.52 13.73
CA GLY A 80 10.74 3.77 13.54
C GLY A 80 10.60 2.67 12.48
N ALA A 81 11.71 2.14 11.99
CA ALA A 81 11.69 1.07 11.00
C ALA A 81 11.42 -0.27 11.68
N PRO A 82 10.56 -1.15 11.10
CA PRO A 82 10.42 -2.51 11.60
C PRO A 82 11.69 -3.31 11.34
N ARG A 83 11.85 -4.41 12.07
CA ARG A 83 13.06 -5.23 11.89
C ARG A 83 13.03 -6.00 10.57
N THR A 84 14.20 -6.24 10.02
CA THR A 84 14.39 -7.08 8.84
C THR A 84 13.77 -8.46 9.03
N GLY A 85 13.05 -8.93 8.03
CA GLY A 85 12.33 -10.19 8.07
C GLY A 85 10.88 -10.09 8.55
N ALA A 86 10.46 -8.95 9.09
CA ALA A 86 9.08 -8.76 9.52
C ALA A 86 8.12 -8.69 8.34
N HIS A 87 6.92 -9.25 8.51
CA HIS A 87 5.82 -9.07 7.58
C HIS A 87 5.03 -7.83 7.99
N VAL A 88 4.89 -6.89 7.07
CA VAL A 88 4.22 -5.61 7.37
C VAL A 88 3.21 -5.25 6.28
N GLY A 89 2.13 -4.61 6.70
CA GLY A 89 1.26 -3.85 5.82
C GLY A 89 1.54 -2.37 6.02
N VAL A 90 1.61 -1.62 4.94
CA VAL A 90 1.92 -0.19 4.96
C VAL A 90 0.87 0.55 4.16
N GLU A 91 0.34 1.60 4.75
CA GLU A 91 -0.49 2.58 4.06
C GLU A 91 0.20 3.92 4.09
N GLY A 92 0.31 4.56 2.95
CA GLY A 92 0.97 5.84 2.85
C GLY A 92 0.83 6.48 1.49
N GLU A 93 1.42 7.65 1.34
CA GLU A 93 1.43 8.39 0.09
C GLU A 93 2.59 7.93 -0.78
N PHE A 94 2.26 7.51 -1.99
CA PHE A 94 3.28 7.14 -2.98
C PHE A 94 3.87 8.41 -3.60
N ARG A 95 5.18 8.45 -3.68
CA ARG A 95 5.93 9.51 -4.37
C ARG A 95 6.76 8.87 -5.47
N SER A 96 6.49 9.25 -6.71
CA SER A 96 7.19 8.69 -7.86
C SER A 96 8.67 9.09 -7.92
N ALA A 97 8.99 10.27 -7.39
CA ALA A 97 10.35 10.77 -7.32
C ALA A 97 10.58 11.46 -5.98
N PHE A 98 11.44 10.88 -5.16
CA PHE A 98 11.82 11.42 -3.86
C PHE A 98 13.35 11.40 -3.78
N THR A 99 13.93 12.54 -3.40
CA THR A 99 15.39 12.65 -3.33
C THR A 99 15.91 12.12 -2.01
N LEU A 100 16.71 11.06 -2.07
CA LEU A 100 17.44 10.50 -0.96
C LEU A 100 18.95 10.74 -1.24
N GLY A 101 19.53 11.71 -0.53
CA GLY A 101 20.90 12.11 -0.83
C GLY A 101 21.03 12.71 -2.23
N THR A 102 21.72 12.04 -3.13
CA THR A 102 21.88 12.44 -4.53
C THR A 102 21.02 11.68 -5.51
N GLU A 103 20.27 10.68 -5.03
CA GLU A 103 19.46 9.81 -5.88
C GLU A 103 17.97 10.15 -5.76
N SER A 104 17.25 10.01 -6.87
CA SER A 104 15.81 10.12 -6.90
C SER A 104 15.22 8.72 -7.03
N VAL A 105 14.37 8.34 -6.07
CA VAL A 105 13.78 7.01 -6.01
C VAL A 105 12.28 7.11 -5.73
N ALA A 106 11.53 6.11 -6.15
CA ALA A 106 10.13 5.99 -5.76
C ALA A 106 10.04 5.50 -4.32
N VAL A 107 9.21 6.17 -3.52
CA VAL A 107 9.03 5.82 -2.10
C VAL A 107 7.56 5.85 -1.70
N ILE A 108 7.25 5.25 -0.55
CA ILE A 108 5.98 5.44 0.13
C ILE A 108 6.26 6.20 1.42
N MET A 109 5.59 7.34 1.59
CA MET A 109 5.62 8.11 2.84
C MET A 109 4.60 7.47 3.79
N GLU A 110 5.08 6.70 4.75
CA GLU A 110 4.23 5.94 5.67
C GLU A 110 3.30 6.85 6.47
N LYS A 111 2.02 6.51 6.48
CA LYS A 111 1.02 7.11 7.37
C LYS A 111 0.68 6.18 8.50
N GLN A 112 0.51 4.90 8.21
CA GLN A 112 0.20 3.89 9.22
C GLN A 112 0.60 2.51 8.74
N ARG A 113 0.74 1.59 9.69
CA ARG A 113 0.94 0.17 9.46
C ARG A 113 -0.33 -0.60 9.78
N PHE A 114 -0.49 -1.74 9.12
CA PHE A 114 -1.57 -2.66 9.42
C PHE A 114 -1.03 -4.09 9.39
N THR A 115 -1.74 -5.01 10.01
CA THR A 115 -1.40 -6.42 9.97
C THR A 115 -1.94 -7.02 8.68
N PRO A 116 -1.06 -7.49 7.80
CA PRO A 116 -1.49 -8.05 6.52
C PRO A 116 -2.22 -9.38 6.66
#